data_5636ba161daa786f9cf4d6cbff9618d3
#
_entry.id   5636ba161daa786f9cf4d6cbff9618d3
#
_cell.length_a   1.000
_cell.length_b   1.000
_cell.length_c   1.000
_cell.angle_alpha   90.00
_cell.angle_beta   90.00
_cell.angle_gamma   90.00
#
_symmetry.space_group_name_H-M   'P 1'
#
loop_
_entity.id
_entity.type
_entity.pdbx_description
1 polymer ?
#
loop_
_entity_poly.entity_id
_entity_poly.type
_entity_poly.pdbx_seq_one_letter_code
_entity_poly.pdbx_strand_id
1 'polypeptide(L)'
;MPVTTPVTTPVANSVATLGVCVIIAARNAARTIPAAIASALREPEVAEVIVVDDASTDDTRDVALAADDGSGRLAVIRFDVNRGPSAARNAAIRASRSPFISILDADDFFLEGRFRRLFASTDWDFAADNIMLIRDDAAPDLAKVAAPPFAAEPEFLDFERFIDGNISRRRVRRGELGFLKPVISRAFLERHGLSYDENLRLGEDYELYARAVARGARFKVIKSCGYGAIVRADSLSGRHRTQDLKRLADADLALLEIDSLPERSKAALRRHERHVRDKYRLRNFLDVKAERGLASAAAYAFASQSNLIPIVRGVATDKLDALFRRTGIVARQQIPPMRFLMAATNAANE
;
A
#
# COMPACT_ATOMS: atom_id res chain seq x y z
N MET A 1 31.22 15.11 57.82
CA MET A 1 30.07 14.46 57.18
C MET A 1 30.31 14.52 55.68
N PRO A 2 30.61 13.43 54.98
CA PRO A 2 30.81 13.46 53.53
C PRO A 2 29.45 13.42 52.84
N VAL A 3 29.27 14.34 51.89
CA VAL A 3 28.10 14.44 50.99
C VAL A 3 28.24 13.39 49.92
N THR A 4 27.37 12.39 49.92
CA THR A 4 27.25 11.39 48.89
C THR A 4 26.43 11.96 47.71
N THR A 5 27.09 12.18 46.57
CA THR A 5 26.47 12.47 45.29
C THR A 5 25.74 11.22 44.76
N PRO A 6 24.50 11.30 44.27
CA PRO A 6 23.84 10.17 43.67
C PRO A 6 24.46 9.87 42.27
N VAL A 7 24.93 8.64 42.09
CA VAL A 7 25.35 8.10 40.82
C VAL A 7 24.08 7.87 39.98
N THR A 8 23.85 8.71 38.99
CA THR A 8 22.85 8.48 37.94
C THR A 8 23.34 7.34 37.05
N THR A 9 22.76 6.18 37.22
CA THR A 9 22.92 5.06 36.26
C THR A 9 22.33 5.48 34.92
N PRO A 10 23.07 5.38 33.82
CA PRO A 10 22.48 5.65 32.51
C PRO A 10 21.43 4.55 32.23
N VAL A 11 20.21 4.98 31.96
CA VAL A 11 19.16 4.12 31.41
C VAL A 11 19.68 3.64 30.08
N ALA A 12 20.15 2.39 30.03
CA ALA A 12 20.47 1.71 28.80
C ALA A 12 19.17 1.64 27.98
N ASN A 13 19.06 2.45 26.95
CA ASN A 13 18.01 2.36 25.96
C ASN A 13 18.03 0.93 25.38
N SER A 14 17.05 0.11 25.75
CA SER A 14 16.85 -1.22 25.21
C SER A 14 16.28 -1.11 23.79
N VAL A 15 17.12 -0.79 22.81
CA VAL A 15 16.81 -0.89 21.38
C VAL A 15 16.60 -2.35 20.95
N ALA A 16 16.90 -3.31 21.85
CA ALA A 16 16.90 -4.75 21.59
C ALA A 16 15.52 -5.41 21.47
N THR A 17 14.41 -4.67 21.51
CA THR A 17 13.05 -5.25 21.53
C THR A 17 12.15 -4.81 20.37
N LEU A 18 12.64 -4.00 19.43
CA LEU A 18 11.83 -3.46 18.32
C LEU A 18 12.00 -4.26 17.01
N GLY A 19 12.22 -5.56 17.09
CA GLY A 19 12.43 -6.39 15.89
C GLY A 19 11.33 -6.26 14.85
N VAL A 20 11.69 -5.84 13.64
CA VAL A 20 10.78 -5.77 12.49
C VAL A 20 11.03 -6.96 11.56
N CYS A 21 9.99 -7.68 11.18
CA CYS A 21 10.01 -8.56 10.02
C CYS A 21 9.61 -7.79 8.77
N VAL A 22 10.52 -7.71 7.80
CA VAL A 22 10.20 -7.20 6.46
C VAL A 22 9.72 -8.36 5.61
N ILE A 23 8.52 -8.23 5.05
CA ILE A 23 7.89 -9.23 4.20
C ILE A 23 7.94 -8.76 2.74
N ILE A 24 8.49 -9.61 1.87
CA ILE A 24 8.60 -9.37 0.43
C ILE A 24 7.87 -10.49 -0.32
N ALA A 25 6.69 -10.18 -0.85
CA ALA A 25 6.02 -11.06 -1.81
C ALA A 25 6.62 -10.82 -3.20
N ALA A 26 7.19 -11.86 -3.80
CA ALA A 26 7.91 -11.75 -5.06
C ALA A 26 7.36 -12.70 -6.13
N ARG A 27 7.26 -12.22 -7.37
CA ARG A 27 7.01 -13.05 -8.53
C ARG A 27 7.63 -12.43 -9.77
N ASN A 28 8.53 -13.17 -10.42
CA ASN A 28 9.28 -12.72 -11.59
C ASN A 28 9.97 -11.37 -11.34
N ALA A 29 10.69 -11.30 -10.23
CA ALA A 29 11.35 -10.10 -9.71
C ALA A 29 12.88 -10.22 -9.64
N ALA A 30 13.50 -11.17 -10.37
CA ALA A 30 14.94 -11.44 -10.31
C ALA A 30 15.79 -10.16 -10.48
N ARG A 31 15.33 -9.21 -11.31
CA ARG A 31 16.07 -7.96 -11.57
C ARG A 31 16.04 -6.98 -10.40
N THR A 32 15.02 -7.00 -9.57
CA THR A 32 14.73 -5.92 -8.59
C THR A 32 14.87 -6.37 -7.13
N ILE A 33 14.60 -7.62 -6.87
CA ILE A 33 14.57 -8.16 -5.52
C ILE A 33 15.88 -8.00 -4.73
N PRO A 34 17.10 -8.01 -5.33
CA PRO A 34 18.33 -7.77 -4.57
C PRO A 34 18.37 -6.39 -3.92
N ALA A 35 17.90 -5.36 -4.63
CA ALA A 35 17.86 -4.00 -4.10
C ALA A 35 16.85 -3.87 -2.96
N ALA A 36 15.68 -4.52 -3.08
CA ALA A 36 14.69 -4.57 -2.02
C ALA A 36 15.25 -5.22 -0.75
N ILE A 37 15.84 -6.42 -0.87
CA ILE A 37 16.46 -7.17 0.24
C ILE A 37 17.57 -6.35 0.88
N ALA A 38 18.52 -5.81 0.08
CA ALA A 38 19.64 -5.04 0.59
C ALA A 38 19.17 -3.78 1.34
N SER A 39 18.10 -3.10 0.86
CA SER A 39 17.54 -1.94 1.54
C SER A 39 16.92 -2.29 2.90
N ALA A 40 16.32 -3.48 3.01
CA ALA A 40 15.75 -3.97 4.26
C ALA A 40 16.83 -4.40 5.26
N LEU A 41 17.83 -5.19 4.81
CA LEU A 41 18.91 -5.69 5.67
C LEU A 41 19.82 -4.56 6.20
N ARG A 42 19.86 -3.41 5.53
CA ARG A 42 20.64 -2.24 5.98
C ARG A 42 20.03 -1.56 7.22
N GLU A 43 18.73 -1.74 7.47
CA GLU A 43 18.06 -1.14 8.62
C GLU A 43 18.34 -1.92 9.91
N PRO A 44 18.86 -1.28 10.98
CA PRO A 44 19.26 -1.98 12.20
C PRO A 44 18.07 -2.54 13.02
N GLU A 45 16.87 -1.98 12.84
CA GLU A 45 15.65 -2.47 13.51
C GLU A 45 15.07 -3.73 12.84
N VAL A 46 15.55 -4.10 11.65
CA VAL A 46 15.10 -5.30 10.93
C VAL A 46 15.75 -6.54 11.52
N ALA A 47 14.93 -7.39 12.12
CA ALA A 47 15.35 -8.67 12.71
C ALA A 47 15.17 -9.84 11.75
N GLU A 48 14.20 -9.75 10.83
CA GLU A 48 13.87 -10.79 9.86
C GLU A 48 13.54 -10.17 8.50
N VAL A 49 14.00 -10.75 7.42
CA VAL A 49 13.53 -10.50 6.05
C VAL A 49 13.01 -11.82 5.50
N ILE A 50 11.71 -11.89 5.22
CA ILE A 50 11.09 -13.10 4.68
C ILE A 50 10.58 -12.80 3.27
N VAL A 51 11.26 -13.41 2.30
CA VAL A 51 10.85 -13.40 0.89
C VAL A 51 9.95 -14.59 0.63
N VAL A 52 8.81 -14.37 0.00
CA VAL A 52 7.96 -15.46 -0.51
C VAL A 52 7.94 -15.39 -2.03
N ASP A 53 8.59 -16.33 -2.67
CA ASP A 53 8.56 -16.53 -4.12
C ASP A 53 7.26 -17.23 -4.52
N ASP A 54 6.33 -16.48 -5.10
CA ASP A 54 5.00 -16.94 -5.51
C ASP A 54 5.04 -17.63 -6.87
N ALA A 55 5.77 -18.76 -6.95
CA ALA A 55 5.96 -19.58 -8.14
C ALA A 55 6.52 -18.77 -9.34
N SER A 56 7.65 -18.11 -9.16
CA SER A 56 8.37 -17.45 -10.24
C SER A 56 8.85 -18.44 -11.30
N THR A 57 8.89 -17.98 -12.55
CA THR A 57 9.42 -18.69 -13.71
C THR A 57 10.79 -18.21 -14.15
N ASP A 58 11.30 -17.17 -13.48
CA ASP A 58 12.66 -16.65 -13.60
C ASP A 58 13.50 -17.04 -12.38
N ASP A 59 14.72 -16.53 -12.29
CA ASP A 59 15.68 -16.83 -11.24
C ASP A 59 15.42 -16.08 -9.91
N THR A 60 14.19 -15.57 -9.69
CA THR A 60 13.84 -14.74 -8.51
C THR A 60 14.29 -15.38 -7.20
N ARG A 61 14.03 -16.69 -7.02
CA ARG A 61 14.40 -17.41 -5.79
C ARG A 61 15.92 -17.44 -5.57
N ASP A 62 16.67 -17.81 -6.59
CA ASP A 62 18.11 -18.02 -6.47
C ASP A 62 18.82 -16.68 -6.27
N VAL A 63 18.35 -15.64 -6.96
CA VAL A 63 18.84 -14.26 -6.79
C VAL A 63 18.48 -13.71 -5.40
N ALA A 64 17.30 -14.04 -4.86
CA ALA A 64 16.93 -13.66 -3.49
C ALA A 64 17.85 -14.32 -2.46
N LEU A 65 18.13 -15.61 -2.61
CA LEU A 65 19.08 -16.33 -1.73
C LEU A 65 20.49 -15.76 -1.81
N ALA A 66 20.95 -15.39 -3.01
CA ALA A 66 22.27 -14.79 -3.23
C ALA A 66 22.40 -13.35 -2.64
N ALA A 67 21.29 -12.70 -2.31
CA ALA A 67 21.26 -11.37 -1.69
C ALA A 67 21.41 -11.40 -0.15
N ASP A 68 21.66 -12.58 0.45
CA ASP A 68 21.95 -12.69 1.89
C ASP A 68 23.25 -11.97 2.24
N ASP A 69 23.20 -11.13 3.26
CA ASP A 69 24.38 -10.42 3.79
C ASP A 69 25.21 -11.24 4.80
N GLY A 70 24.83 -12.49 5.02
CA GLY A 70 25.46 -13.40 6.00
C GLY A 70 25.06 -13.14 7.44
N SER A 71 24.11 -12.25 7.69
CA SER A 71 23.61 -11.95 9.06
C SER A 71 22.66 -13.04 9.60
N GLY A 72 22.20 -13.94 8.75
CA GLY A 72 21.20 -14.97 9.11
C GLY A 72 19.79 -14.42 9.28
N ARG A 73 19.52 -13.19 8.86
CA ARG A 73 18.20 -12.54 8.94
C ARG A 73 17.28 -12.83 7.75
N LEU A 74 17.84 -13.33 6.63
CA LEU A 74 17.10 -13.60 5.40
C LEU A 74 16.55 -15.03 5.38
N ALA A 75 15.28 -15.18 5.06
CA ALA A 75 14.64 -16.45 4.75
C ALA A 75 13.86 -16.35 3.43
N VAL A 76 13.92 -17.42 2.62
CA VAL A 76 13.20 -17.49 1.34
C VAL A 76 12.27 -18.70 1.35
N ILE A 77 10.97 -18.45 1.19
CA ILE A 77 9.91 -19.46 1.05
C ILE A 77 9.50 -19.49 -0.41
N ARG A 78 9.28 -20.70 -0.97
CA ARG A 78 8.77 -20.84 -2.33
C ARG A 78 7.42 -21.54 -2.33
N PHE A 79 6.49 -21.02 -3.15
CA PHE A 79 5.25 -21.70 -3.48
C PHE A 79 5.40 -22.49 -4.79
N ASP A 80 4.78 -23.66 -4.84
CA ASP A 80 4.78 -24.50 -6.07
C ASP A 80 3.83 -23.94 -7.14
N VAL A 81 2.79 -23.21 -6.72
CA VAL A 81 1.79 -22.58 -7.58
C VAL A 81 1.56 -21.13 -7.17
N ASN A 82 1.21 -20.29 -8.15
CA ASN A 82 0.88 -18.89 -7.87
C ASN A 82 -0.41 -18.77 -7.05
N ARG A 83 -0.28 -18.18 -5.86
CA ARG A 83 -1.37 -17.95 -4.90
C ARG A 83 -1.71 -16.48 -4.71
N GLY A 84 -0.90 -15.58 -5.26
CA GLY A 84 -1.07 -14.14 -5.16
C GLY A 84 -0.43 -13.49 -3.94
N PRO A 85 -0.33 -12.13 -3.96
CA PRO A 85 0.42 -11.39 -2.94
C PRO A 85 -0.15 -11.54 -1.53
N SER A 86 -1.47 -11.60 -1.37
CA SER A 86 -2.12 -11.80 -0.06
C SER A 86 -1.71 -13.11 0.59
N ALA A 87 -1.71 -14.22 -0.17
CA ALA A 87 -1.29 -15.53 0.33
C ALA A 87 0.20 -15.54 0.70
N ALA A 88 1.04 -14.92 -0.12
CA ALA A 88 2.47 -14.79 0.13
C ALA A 88 2.73 -13.98 1.41
N ARG A 89 2.09 -12.82 1.58
CA ARG A 89 2.20 -12.00 2.79
C ARG A 89 1.72 -12.75 4.03
N ASN A 90 0.58 -13.45 3.96
CA ASN A 90 0.07 -14.27 5.06
C ASN A 90 1.04 -15.40 5.44
N ALA A 91 1.66 -16.07 4.46
CA ALA A 91 2.65 -17.11 4.72
C ALA A 91 3.88 -16.55 5.45
N ALA A 92 4.39 -15.40 5.02
CA ALA A 92 5.51 -14.73 5.68
C ALA A 92 5.15 -14.26 7.11
N ILE A 93 3.94 -13.70 7.33
CA ILE A 93 3.45 -13.33 8.66
C ILE A 93 3.44 -14.53 9.60
N ARG A 94 2.97 -15.69 9.13
CA ARG A 94 2.95 -16.92 9.95
C ARG A 94 4.35 -17.48 10.23
N ALA A 95 5.28 -17.33 9.31
CA ALA A 95 6.67 -17.81 9.46
C ALA A 95 7.50 -16.90 10.39
N SER A 96 7.16 -15.62 10.48
CA SER A 96 7.88 -14.63 11.29
C SER A 96 7.50 -14.71 12.77
N ARG A 97 8.46 -14.30 13.61
CA ARG A 97 8.27 -14.15 15.07
C ARG A 97 8.41 -12.71 15.56
N SER A 98 8.82 -11.80 14.72
CA SER A 98 9.03 -10.39 15.07
C SER A 98 7.74 -9.73 15.56
N PRO A 99 7.81 -8.85 16.57
CA PRO A 99 6.65 -8.15 17.12
C PRO A 99 6.04 -7.14 16.14
N PHE A 100 6.80 -6.70 15.14
CA PHE A 100 6.35 -5.78 14.11
C PHE A 100 6.57 -6.35 12.71
N ILE A 101 5.68 -5.99 11.80
CA ILE A 101 5.66 -6.44 10.41
C ILE A 101 5.71 -5.22 9.50
N SER A 102 6.55 -5.24 8.47
CA SER A 102 6.59 -4.21 7.43
C SER A 102 6.53 -4.87 6.07
N ILE A 103 5.69 -4.34 5.17
CA ILE A 103 5.60 -4.83 3.79
C ILE A 103 6.56 -4.03 2.92
N LEU A 104 7.30 -4.74 2.07
CA LEU A 104 8.12 -4.17 1.02
C LEU A 104 7.80 -4.90 -0.29
N ASP A 105 7.39 -4.16 -1.31
CA ASP A 105 7.17 -4.75 -2.62
C ASP A 105 8.53 -5.08 -3.28
N ALA A 106 8.61 -6.17 -4.05
CA ALA A 106 9.86 -6.74 -4.56
C ALA A 106 10.60 -5.83 -5.57
N ASP A 107 9.99 -4.74 -5.98
CA ASP A 107 10.53 -3.74 -6.90
C ASP A 107 10.74 -2.37 -6.26
N ASP A 108 10.50 -2.26 -4.96
CA ASP A 108 10.62 -1.06 -4.16
C ASP A 108 11.81 -1.14 -3.19
N PHE A 109 12.03 -0.07 -2.41
CA PHE A 109 13.16 -0.02 -1.46
C PHE A 109 12.87 0.88 -0.27
N PHE A 110 13.58 0.65 0.84
CA PHE A 110 13.57 1.55 1.99
C PHE A 110 14.69 2.59 1.89
N LEU A 111 14.37 3.81 2.35
CA LEU A 111 15.34 4.87 2.60
C LEU A 111 15.88 4.72 4.03
N GLU A 112 17.18 4.91 4.19
CA GLU A 112 17.91 4.72 5.44
C GLU A 112 17.27 5.45 6.63
N GLY A 113 17.21 4.75 7.77
CA GLY A 113 16.66 5.22 9.02
C GLY A 113 15.14 5.37 9.03
N ARG A 114 14.43 4.65 8.15
CA ARG A 114 12.97 4.62 8.10
C ARG A 114 12.38 4.21 9.44
N PHE A 115 12.81 3.07 9.95
CA PHE A 115 12.23 2.50 11.17
C PHE A 115 12.53 3.34 12.41
N ARG A 116 13.74 3.89 12.53
CA ARG A 116 14.08 4.83 13.61
C ARG A 116 13.09 6.00 13.69
N ARG A 117 12.68 6.55 12.55
CA ARG A 117 11.69 7.65 12.51
C ARG A 117 10.29 7.19 12.89
N LEU A 118 9.88 6.02 12.43
CA LEU A 118 8.56 5.45 12.75
C LEU A 118 8.43 5.09 14.23
N PHE A 119 9.51 4.57 14.84
CA PHE A 119 9.59 4.19 16.24
C PHE A 119 9.95 5.33 17.19
N ALA A 120 10.02 6.57 16.72
CA ALA A 120 10.22 7.72 17.60
C ALA A 120 9.13 7.83 18.71
N SER A 121 7.95 7.23 18.48
CA SER A 121 6.96 6.91 19.51
C SER A 121 6.36 5.54 19.20
N THR A 122 5.83 4.86 20.23
CA THR A 122 5.28 3.49 20.11
C THR A 122 3.79 3.42 20.46
N ASP A 123 3.11 4.54 20.50
CA ASP A 123 1.70 4.67 20.86
C ASP A 123 0.75 4.43 19.67
N TRP A 124 1.04 3.45 18.83
CA TRP A 124 0.33 3.12 17.61
C TRP A 124 0.25 1.60 17.38
N ASP A 125 -0.72 1.18 16.58
CA ASP A 125 -0.85 -0.18 16.05
C ASP A 125 -0.36 -0.29 14.61
N PHE A 126 -0.52 0.80 13.83
CA PHE A 126 -0.02 0.97 12.47
C PHE A 126 0.75 2.30 12.39
N ALA A 127 1.95 2.28 11.86
CA ALA A 127 2.74 3.49 11.64
C ALA A 127 3.27 3.54 10.20
N ALA A 128 2.87 4.55 9.45
CA ALA A 128 3.31 4.76 8.08
C ALA A 128 4.03 6.09 7.92
N ASP A 129 4.84 6.17 6.90
CA ASP A 129 5.45 7.39 6.38
C ASP A 129 5.02 7.63 4.93
N ASN A 130 5.42 8.75 4.36
CA ASN A 130 5.12 9.08 2.97
C ASN A 130 5.90 8.16 2.02
N ILE A 131 5.37 8.01 0.81
CA ILE A 131 5.99 7.23 -0.26
C ILE A 131 6.51 8.18 -1.34
N MET A 132 7.75 7.97 -1.73
CA MET A 132 8.36 8.58 -2.91
C MET A 132 8.08 7.70 -4.12
N LEU A 133 7.28 8.21 -5.04
CA LEU A 133 6.92 7.54 -6.30
C LEU A 133 7.91 7.99 -7.39
N ILE A 134 8.70 7.08 -7.90
CA ILE A 134 9.78 7.32 -8.87
C ILE A 134 9.42 6.59 -10.17
N ARG A 135 9.51 7.28 -11.31
CA ARG A 135 9.32 6.60 -12.60
C ARG A 135 10.50 5.67 -12.90
N ASP A 136 10.22 4.52 -13.49
CA ASP A 136 11.25 3.50 -13.83
C ASP A 136 12.34 4.05 -14.77
N ASP A 137 11.98 4.95 -15.72
CA ASP A 137 12.89 5.61 -16.63
C ASP A 137 13.75 6.73 -15.96
N ALA A 138 13.43 7.09 -14.75
CA ALA A 138 14.11 8.09 -13.93
C ALA A 138 14.67 7.50 -12.63
N ALA A 139 14.77 6.16 -12.54
CA ALA A 139 15.26 5.47 -11.34
C ALA A 139 16.67 5.99 -11.00
N PRO A 140 16.84 6.70 -9.88
CA PRO A 140 18.12 7.23 -9.48
C PRO A 140 19.04 6.11 -8.99
N ASP A 141 20.32 6.41 -8.87
CA ASP A 141 21.22 5.60 -8.05
C ASP A 141 20.66 5.56 -6.62
N LEU A 142 20.11 4.41 -6.21
CA LEU A 142 19.42 4.23 -4.93
C LEU A 142 20.29 4.60 -3.72
N ALA A 143 21.61 4.48 -3.85
CA ALA A 143 22.56 4.89 -2.83
C ALA A 143 22.61 6.42 -2.60
N LYS A 144 22.09 7.20 -3.53
CA LYS A 144 22.10 8.67 -3.50
C LYS A 144 20.75 9.29 -3.20
N VAL A 145 19.69 8.46 -3.08
CA VAL A 145 18.35 8.98 -2.76
C VAL A 145 18.27 9.30 -1.28
N ALA A 146 18.28 10.58 -0.94
CA ALA A 146 18.03 11.05 0.41
C ALA A 146 16.55 11.40 0.60
N ALA A 147 16.01 11.08 1.79
CA ALA A 147 14.70 11.56 2.17
C ALA A 147 14.74 13.08 2.35
N PRO A 148 13.87 13.84 1.69
CA PRO A 148 13.78 15.27 1.93
C PRO A 148 13.36 15.54 3.39
N PRO A 149 13.75 16.68 3.97
CA PRO A 149 13.25 17.07 5.28
C PRO A 149 11.75 17.32 5.20
N PHE A 150 10.99 16.67 6.08
CA PHE A 150 9.56 16.87 6.25
C PHE A 150 9.27 17.34 7.68
N ALA A 151 8.26 18.19 7.86
CA ALA A 151 7.76 18.54 9.18
C ALA A 151 7.24 17.27 9.89
N ALA A 152 7.69 17.05 11.11
CA ALA A 152 7.59 15.77 11.80
C ALA A 152 6.33 15.60 12.68
N GLU A 153 5.33 16.48 12.56
CA GLU A 153 4.12 16.30 13.36
C GLU A 153 3.37 15.03 12.93
N PRO A 154 3.25 14.02 13.80
CA PRO A 154 2.51 12.81 13.50
C PRO A 154 1.01 13.10 13.44
N GLU A 155 0.32 12.39 12.57
CA GLU A 155 -1.10 12.47 12.36
C GLU A 155 -1.72 11.10 12.55
N PHE A 156 -2.87 11.02 13.23
CA PHE A 156 -3.62 9.79 13.36
C PHE A 156 -4.81 9.80 12.40
N LEU A 157 -4.91 8.74 11.60
CA LEU A 157 -6.04 8.57 10.68
C LEU A 157 -7.23 7.99 11.43
N ASP A 158 -8.35 8.69 11.39
CA ASP A 158 -9.64 8.11 11.73
C ASP A 158 -10.21 7.30 10.55
N PHE A 159 -11.29 6.56 10.80
CA PHE A 159 -11.88 5.67 9.81
C PHE A 159 -12.38 6.43 8.58
N GLU A 160 -13.13 7.51 8.78
CA GLU A 160 -13.72 8.30 7.69
C GLU A 160 -12.63 8.89 6.79
N ARG A 161 -11.59 9.45 7.40
CA ARG A 161 -10.48 10.04 6.67
C ARG A 161 -9.70 8.98 5.89
N PHE A 162 -9.46 7.81 6.50
CA PHE A 162 -8.83 6.70 5.79
C PHE A 162 -9.65 6.27 4.57
N ILE A 163 -10.96 6.03 4.75
CA ILE A 163 -11.85 5.58 3.66
C ILE A 163 -11.96 6.65 2.57
N ASP A 164 -12.29 7.90 2.92
CA ASP A 164 -12.44 9.00 1.95
C ASP A 164 -11.12 9.32 1.22
N GLY A 165 -9.98 9.10 1.90
CA GLY A 165 -8.63 9.23 1.33
C GLY A 165 -8.33 8.18 0.24
N ASN A 166 -9.14 7.14 0.11
CA ASN A 166 -9.01 6.11 -0.94
C ASN A 166 -9.95 6.35 -2.14
N ILE A 167 -10.81 7.36 -2.08
CA ILE A 167 -11.66 7.75 -3.22
C ILE A 167 -10.84 8.58 -4.19
N SER A 168 -10.44 7.98 -5.32
CA SER A 168 -9.70 8.71 -6.35
C SER A 168 -10.56 9.80 -6.98
N ARG A 169 -10.00 11.01 -7.07
CA ARG A 169 -10.65 12.18 -7.66
C ARG A 169 -10.09 12.46 -9.03
N ARG A 170 -10.98 12.76 -9.99
CA ARG A 170 -10.58 13.10 -11.35
C ARG A 170 -9.68 14.34 -11.36
N ARG A 171 -8.61 14.31 -12.16
CA ARG A 171 -7.62 15.39 -12.30
C ARG A 171 -6.81 15.69 -11.02
N VAL A 172 -7.04 14.95 -9.95
CA VAL A 172 -6.18 14.96 -8.77
C VAL A 172 -5.18 13.83 -8.90
N ARG A 173 -3.92 14.10 -8.58
CA ARG A 173 -2.88 13.07 -8.59
C ARG A 173 -3.24 11.98 -7.59
N ARG A 174 -2.90 10.75 -7.94
CA ARG A 174 -3.09 9.58 -7.10
C ARG A 174 -2.40 9.79 -5.76
N GLY A 175 -3.12 9.60 -4.68
CA GLY A 175 -2.66 9.81 -3.30
C GLY A 175 -3.51 9.01 -2.33
N GLU A 176 -4.02 7.83 -2.79
CA GLU A 176 -4.87 6.96 -1.98
C GLU A 176 -4.07 6.39 -0.80
N LEU A 177 -4.61 6.54 0.41
CA LEU A 177 -3.96 6.13 1.66
C LEU A 177 -3.76 4.62 1.81
N GLY A 178 -4.52 3.80 1.07
CA GLY A 178 -4.32 2.35 1.00
C GLY A 178 -3.00 1.93 0.33
N PHE A 179 -2.29 2.85 -0.33
CA PHE A 179 -0.93 2.57 -0.83
C PHE A 179 0.14 2.72 0.23
N LEU A 180 -0.16 3.32 1.37
CA LEU A 180 0.81 3.41 2.46
C LEU A 180 1.31 2.02 2.85
N LYS A 181 2.57 1.95 3.26
CA LYS A 181 3.22 0.70 3.69
C LYS A 181 3.59 0.80 5.18
N PRO A 182 2.60 0.66 6.07
CA PRO A 182 2.84 0.79 7.49
C PRO A 182 3.72 -0.32 8.05
N VAL A 183 4.38 0.00 9.14
CA VAL A 183 4.80 -0.97 10.14
C VAL A 183 3.56 -1.33 10.96
N ILE A 184 3.31 -2.60 11.17
CA ILE A 184 2.09 -3.15 11.75
C ILE A 184 2.44 -3.90 13.03
N SER A 185 1.74 -3.64 14.13
CA SER A 185 1.84 -4.43 15.35
C SER A 185 1.28 -5.84 15.14
N ARG A 186 2.12 -6.86 15.31
CA ARG A 186 1.67 -8.26 15.28
C ARG A 186 0.61 -8.52 16.34
N ALA A 187 0.80 -8.01 17.56
CA ALA A 187 -0.15 -8.20 18.65
C ALA A 187 -1.54 -7.65 18.32
N PHE A 188 -1.62 -6.56 17.53
CA PHE A 188 -2.90 -6.04 17.07
C PHE A 188 -3.56 -7.00 16.06
N LEU A 189 -2.81 -7.50 15.06
CA LEU A 189 -3.34 -8.47 14.09
C LEU A 189 -3.86 -9.73 14.78
N GLU A 190 -3.09 -10.29 15.71
CA GLU A 190 -3.45 -11.50 16.45
C GLU A 190 -4.67 -11.29 17.34
N ARG A 191 -4.71 -10.19 18.11
CA ARG A 191 -5.85 -9.85 19.00
C ARG A 191 -7.16 -9.76 18.24
N HIS A 192 -7.12 -9.26 17.00
CA HIS A 192 -8.32 -9.03 16.19
C HIS A 192 -8.54 -10.07 15.09
N GLY A 193 -7.71 -11.13 15.04
CA GLY A 193 -7.79 -12.17 14.03
C GLY A 193 -7.67 -11.64 12.60
N LEU A 194 -6.80 -10.63 12.38
CA LEU A 194 -6.64 -9.97 11.09
C LEU A 194 -5.55 -10.64 10.25
N SER A 195 -5.85 -10.89 8.99
CA SER A 195 -4.94 -11.35 7.96
C SER A 195 -5.36 -10.77 6.60
N TYR A 196 -4.51 -10.83 5.60
CA TYR A 196 -4.88 -10.47 4.23
C TYR A 196 -5.98 -11.40 3.69
N ASP A 197 -6.96 -10.85 2.98
CA ASP A 197 -7.92 -11.67 2.24
C ASP A 197 -7.27 -12.20 0.95
N GLU A 198 -7.08 -13.52 0.89
CA GLU A 198 -6.43 -14.19 -0.25
C GLU A 198 -7.29 -14.18 -1.53
N ASN A 199 -8.56 -13.80 -1.44
CA ASN A 199 -9.44 -13.61 -2.60
C ASN A 199 -9.26 -12.23 -3.25
N LEU A 200 -8.63 -11.28 -2.57
CA LEU A 200 -8.35 -9.96 -3.11
C LEU A 200 -7.00 -9.92 -3.83
N ARG A 201 -7.01 -9.44 -5.07
CA ARG A 201 -5.82 -9.15 -5.89
C ARG A 201 -5.65 -7.67 -6.16
N LEU A 202 -6.58 -6.85 -5.70
CA LEU A 202 -6.59 -5.41 -5.81
C LEU A 202 -7.16 -4.84 -4.52
N GLY A 203 -6.42 -3.91 -3.90
CA GLY A 203 -6.85 -3.22 -2.71
C GLY A 203 -6.77 -4.08 -1.44
N GLU A 204 -5.97 -5.14 -1.44
CA GLU A 204 -5.75 -6.02 -0.30
C GLU A 204 -5.16 -5.26 0.91
N ASP A 205 -4.26 -4.31 0.66
CA ASP A 205 -3.69 -3.43 1.69
C ASP A 205 -4.80 -2.50 2.26
N TYR A 206 -5.57 -1.85 1.37
CA TYR A 206 -6.70 -1.01 1.78
C TYR A 206 -7.69 -1.77 2.66
N GLU A 207 -8.08 -2.97 2.24
CA GLU A 207 -9.08 -3.79 2.92
C GLU A 207 -8.61 -4.19 4.33
N LEU A 208 -7.38 -4.67 4.46
CA LEU A 208 -6.79 -5.01 5.75
C LEU A 208 -6.74 -3.79 6.68
N TYR A 209 -6.30 -2.64 6.16
CA TYR A 209 -6.18 -1.41 6.97
C TYR A 209 -7.56 -0.88 7.34
N ALA A 210 -8.55 -0.93 6.44
CA ALA A 210 -9.93 -0.55 6.75
C ALA A 210 -10.50 -1.41 7.88
N ARG A 211 -10.32 -2.74 7.84
CA ARG A 211 -10.71 -3.64 8.94
C ARG A 211 -9.98 -3.32 10.24
N ALA A 212 -8.72 -2.96 10.18
CA ALA A 212 -7.94 -2.62 11.37
C ALA A 212 -8.45 -1.32 12.01
N VAL A 213 -8.63 -0.25 11.20
CA VAL A 213 -9.13 1.04 11.71
C VAL A 213 -10.57 0.93 12.20
N ALA A 214 -11.42 0.10 11.55
CA ALA A 214 -12.77 -0.21 12.03
C ALA A 214 -12.77 -0.89 13.40
N ARG A 215 -11.70 -1.57 13.79
CA ARG A 215 -11.47 -2.21 15.10
C ARG A 215 -10.71 -1.33 16.09
N GLY A 216 -10.55 -0.06 15.77
CA GLY A 216 -9.92 0.92 16.65
C GLY A 216 -8.38 0.97 16.57
N ALA A 217 -7.78 0.45 15.48
CA ALA A 217 -6.33 0.59 15.29
C ALA A 217 -5.91 2.06 15.30
N ARG A 218 -4.91 2.38 16.10
CA ARG A 218 -4.26 3.69 16.09
C ARG A 218 -3.30 3.74 14.90
N PHE A 219 -3.78 4.30 13.78
CA PHE A 219 -3.01 4.41 12.56
C PHE A 219 -2.29 5.77 12.50
N LYS A 220 -1.00 5.76 12.88
CA LYS A 220 -0.12 6.92 12.83
C LYS A 220 0.46 7.11 11.44
N VAL A 221 0.46 8.35 10.96
CA VAL A 221 1.17 8.75 9.74
C VAL A 221 2.12 9.88 10.08
N ILE A 222 3.40 9.71 9.73
CA ILE A 222 4.41 10.76 9.84
C ILE A 222 4.71 11.34 8.45
N LYS A 223 5.03 12.62 8.39
CA LYS A 223 5.27 13.29 7.12
C LYS A 223 6.69 13.08 6.56
N SER A 224 7.55 12.30 7.24
CA SER A 224 8.82 11.86 6.68
C SER A 224 8.61 10.88 5.52
N CYS A 225 9.62 10.65 4.72
CA CYS A 225 9.60 9.68 3.64
C CYS A 225 10.69 8.63 3.87
N GLY A 226 10.32 7.38 3.95
CA GLY A 226 11.22 6.26 4.14
C GLY A 226 10.96 5.09 3.18
N TYR A 227 10.01 5.26 2.24
CA TYR A 227 9.65 4.25 1.25
C TYR A 227 9.80 4.82 -0.16
N GLY A 228 10.60 4.19 -0.99
CA GLY A 228 10.72 4.49 -2.42
C GLY A 228 10.00 3.44 -3.26
N ALA A 229 9.02 3.88 -4.05
CA ALA A 229 8.26 3.02 -4.95
C ALA A 229 8.56 3.31 -6.40
N ILE A 230 8.93 2.27 -7.17
CA ILE A 230 9.22 2.37 -8.60
C ILE A 230 7.93 2.20 -9.41
N VAL A 231 7.51 3.27 -10.06
CA VAL A 231 6.28 3.29 -10.87
C VAL A 231 6.60 2.84 -12.29
N ARG A 232 6.14 1.64 -12.64
CA ARG A 232 6.27 1.08 -13.98
C ARG A 232 4.97 1.18 -14.76
N ALA A 233 5.08 1.25 -16.09
CA ALA A 233 3.92 1.25 -16.98
C ALA A 233 3.14 -0.09 -16.94
N ASP A 234 3.79 -1.17 -16.52
CA ASP A 234 3.24 -2.53 -16.44
C ASP A 234 2.93 -3.02 -15.03
N SER A 235 2.91 -2.12 -14.04
CA SER A 235 2.62 -2.47 -12.65
C SER A 235 1.28 -3.22 -12.49
N LEU A 236 1.22 -4.18 -11.56
CA LEU A 236 0.01 -4.96 -11.26
C LEU A 236 -1.18 -4.07 -10.88
N SER A 237 -0.94 -2.98 -10.17
CA SER A 237 -1.96 -2.00 -9.78
C SER A 237 -2.61 -1.29 -10.99
N GLY A 238 -1.96 -1.30 -12.17
CA GLY A 238 -2.51 -0.77 -13.42
C GLY A 238 -3.25 -1.80 -14.28
N ARG A 239 -3.07 -3.10 -14.01
CA ARG A 239 -3.59 -4.22 -14.82
C ARG A 239 -4.62 -5.08 -14.11
N HIS A 240 -5.41 -4.53 -13.19
CA HIS A 240 -6.46 -5.26 -12.50
C HIS A 240 -7.58 -5.70 -13.45
N ARG A 241 -8.18 -6.86 -13.15
CA ARG A 241 -9.33 -7.41 -13.89
C ARG A 241 -10.61 -6.74 -13.41
N THR A 242 -11.63 -6.77 -14.24
CA THR A 242 -12.96 -6.26 -13.86
C THR A 242 -13.51 -6.93 -12.60
N GLN A 243 -13.28 -8.23 -12.45
CA GLN A 243 -13.69 -8.99 -11.27
C GLN A 243 -12.99 -8.53 -9.97
N ASP A 244 -11.78 -8.01 -10.06
CA ASP A 244 -11.05 -7.51 -8.88
C ASP A 244 -11.72 -6.26 -8.30
N LEU A 245 -12.25 -5.38 -9.16
CA LEU A 245 -13.07 -4.23 -8.73
C LEU A 245 -14.36 -4.68 -8.04
N LYS A 246 -14.99 -5.74 -8.57
CA LYS A 246 -16.20 -6.30 -7.94
C LYS A 246 -15.90 -6.79 -6.53
N ARG A 247 -14.84 -7.59 -6.38
CA ARG A 247 -14.44 -8.15 -5.09
C ARG A 247 -14.10 -7.06 -4.07
N LEU A 248 -13.42 -6.01 -4.49
CA LEU A 248 -13.09 -4.87 -3.61
C LEU A 248 -14.37 -4.15 -3.15
N ALA A 249 -15.34 -3.92 -4.03
CA ALA A 249 -16.62 -3.33 -3.64
C ALA A 249 -17.45 -4.28 -2.75
N ASP A 250 -17.36 -5.60 -2.97
CA ASP A 250 -18.02 -6.59 -2.12
C ASP A 250 -17.37 -6.65 -0.71
N ALA A 251 -16.06 -6.43 -0.61
CA ALA A 251 -15.36 -6.31 0.66
C ALA A 251 -15.82 -5.08 1.47
N ASP A 252 -16.07 -3.93 0.82
CA ASP A 252 -16.68 -2.79 1.48
C ASP A 252 -18.08 -3.10 2.03
N LEU A 253 -18.90 -3.87 1.30
CA LEU A 253 -20.22 -4.31 1.80
C LEU A 253 -20.09 -5.20 3.03
N ALA A 254 -19.13 -6.11 3.04
CA ALA A 254 -18.87 -6.95 4.21
C ALA A 254 -18.45 -6.13 5.45
N LEU A 255 -17.70 -5.03 5.24
CA LEU A 255 -17.36 -4.11 6.32
C LEU A 255 -18.58 -3.36 6.88
N LEU A 256 -19.61 -3.09 6.06
CA LEU A 256 -20.85 -2.43 6.52
C LEU A 256 -21.64 -3.27 7.53
N GLU A 257 -21.44 -4.59 7.55
CA GLU A 257 -22.08 -5.53 8.48
C GLU A 257 -21.47 -5.49 9.89
N ILE A 258 -20.43 -4.67 10.12
CA ILE A 258 -19.86 -4.46 11.45
C ILE A 258 -20.81 -3.56 12.25
N ASP A 259 -21.54 -4.15 13.21
CA ASP A 259 -22.57 -3.46 14.00
C ASP A 259 -22.03 -2.24 14.76
N SER A 260 -20.80 -2.31 15.25
CA SER A 260 -20.16 -1.25 16.04
C SER A 260 -19.75 -0.01 15.25
N LEU A 261 -19.85 -0.03 13.91
CA LEU A 261 -19.49 1.12 13.10
C LEU A 261 -20.54 2.24 13.21
N PRO A 262 -20.14 3.48 13.56
CA PRO A 262 -21.01 4.64 13.56
C PRO A 262 -21.61 4.91 12.16
N GLU A 263 -22.78 5.53 12.09
CA GLU A 263 -23.42 5.85 10.80
C GLU A 263 -22.57 6.76 9.89
N ARG A 264 -21.79 7.67 10.46
CA ARG A 264 -20.83 8.47 9.69
C ARG A 264 -19.77 7.61 8.99
N SER A 265 -19.27 6.58 9.68
CA SER A 265 -18.30 5.61 9.15
C SER A 265 -18.93 4.75 8.07
N LYS A 266 -20.15 4.25 8.30
CA LYS A 266 -20.94 3.52 7.29
C LYS A 266 -21.22 4.40 6.06
N ALA A 267 -21.49 5.69 6.24
CA ALA A 267 -21.68 6.62 5.13
C ALA A 267 -20.39 6.82 4.29
N ALA A 268 -19.21 6.91 4.93
CA ALA A 268 -17.93 6.97 4.22
C ALA A 268 -17.71 5.69 3.40
N LEU A 269 -17.93 4.53 4.01
CA LEU A 269 -17.77 3.23 3.37
C LEU A 269 -18.73 3.05 2.17
N ARG A 270 -20.01 3.46 2.31
CA ARG A 270 -20.96 3.48 1.18
C ARG A 270 -20.52 4.41 0.04
N ARG A 271 -19.81 5.50 0.33
CA ARG A 271 -19.21 6.36 -0.72
C ARG A 271 -18.10 5.65 -1.47
N HIS A 272 -17.20 4.96 -0.76
CA HIS A 272 -16.09 4.22 -1.35
C HIS A 272 -16.60 3.02 -2.15
N GLU A 273 -17.50 2.21 -1.58
CA GLU A 273 -18.16 1.09 -2.27
C GLU A 273 -18.78 1.56 -3.60
N ARG A 274 -19.59 2.60 -3.56
CA ARG A 274 -20.22 3.16 -4.76
C ARG A 274 -19.19 3.60 -5.79
N HIS A 275 -18.11 4.25 -5.36
CA HIS A 275 -17.02 4.67 -6.24
C HIS A 275 -16.34 3.50 -6.94
N VAL A 276 -16.04 2.41 -6.22
CA VAL A 276 -15.44 1.20 -6.78
C VAL A 276 -16.44 0.43 -7.64
N ARG A 277 -17.69 0.33 -7.19
CA ARG A 277 -18.79 -0.33 -7.91
C ARG A 277 -19.09 0.36 -9.25
N ASP A 278 -19.04 1.67 -9.31
CA ASP A 278 -19.24 2.43 -10.54
C ASP A 278 -18.09 2.19 -11.54
N LYS A 279 -16.85 2.09 -11.06
CA LYS A 279 -15.71 1.68 -11.89
C LYS A 279 -15.90 0.25 -12.44
N TYR A 280 -16.35 -0.68 -11.58
CA TYR A 280 -16.67 -2.04 -11.99
C TYR A 280 -17.71 -2.07 -13.10
N ARG A 281 -18.84 -1.35 -12.94
CA ARG A 281 -19.94 -1.32 -13.90
C ARG A 281 -19.50 -0.80 -15.27
N LEU A 282 -18.74 0.30 -15.28
CA LEU A 282 -18.17 0.84 -16.52
C LEU A 282 -17.22 -0.15 -17.19
N ARG A 283 -16.31 -0.75 -16.41
CA ARG A 283 -15.35 -1.72 -16.96
C ARG A 283 -16.06 -2.95 -17.50
N ASN A 284 -17.02 -3.50 -16.75
CA ASN A 284 -17.81 -4.65 -17.20
C ASN A 284 -18.61 -4.35 -18.47
N PHE A 285 -19.17 -3.15 -18.62
CA PHE A 285 -19.79 -2.71 -19.86
C PHE A 285 -18.82 -2.76 -21.05
N LEU A 286 -17.58 -2.29 -20.84
CA LEU A 286 -16.55 -2.29 -21.89
C LEU A 286 -16.12 -3.73 -22.25
N ASP A 287 -15.99 -4.61 -21.26
CA ASP A 287 -15.65 -6.01 -21.46
C ASP A 287 -16.77 -6.74 -22.22
N VAL A 288 -18.04 -6.59 -21.80
CA VAL A 288 -19.20 -7.16 -22.52
C VAL A 288 -19.28 -6.63 -23.95
N LYS A 289 -18.98 -5.34 -24.17
CA LYS A 289 -18.94 -4.76 -25.51
C LYS A 289 -17.86 -5.41 -26.38
N ALA A 290 -16.68 -5.64 -25.81
CA ALA A 290 -15.56 -6.25 -26.53
C ALA A 290 -15.81 -7.74 -26.87
N GLU A 291 -16.41 -8.48 -25.94
CA GLU A 291 -16.63 -9.92 -26.05
C GLU A 291 -17.91 -10.29 -26.83
N ARG A 292 -19.01 -9.53 -26.61
CA ARG A 292 -20.37 -9.90 -27.08
C ARG A 292 -21.04 -8.83 -27.93
N GLY A 293 -20.33 -7.74 -28.24
CA GLY A 293 -20.82 -6.66 -29.10
C GLY A 293 -21.71 -5.63 -28.40
N LEU A 294 -22.07 -4.59 -29.17
CA LEU A 294 -22.75 -3.41 -28.63
C LEU A 294 -24.16 -3.70 -28.10
N ALA A 295 -24.91 -4.61 -28.77
CA ALA A 295 -26.26 -4.95 -28.33
C ALA A 295 -26.29 -5.57 -26.92
N SER A 296 -25.38 -6.49 -26.63
CA SER A 296 -25.24 -7.12 -25.31
C SER A 296 -24.81 -6.10 -24.25
N ALA A 297 -23.88 -5.20 -24.59
CA ALA A 297 -23.44 -4.13 -23.70
C ALA A 297 -24.59 -3.15 -23.40
N ALA A 298 -25.40 -2.79 -24.41
CA ALA A 298 -26.57 -1.95 -24.22
C ALA A 298 -27.60 -2.64 -23.29
N ALA A 299 -27.89 -3.93 -23.51
CA ALA A 299 -28.76 -4.70 -22.64
C ALA A 299 -28.27 -4.69 -21.18
N TYR A 300 -26.95 -4.86 -20.94
CA TYR A 300 -26.35 -4.75 -19.61
C TYR A 300 -26.52 -3.34 -19.01
N ALA A 301 -26.29 -2.29 -19.80
CA ALA A 301 -26.42 -0.91 -19.32
C ALA A 301 -27.87 -0.58 -18.94
N PHE A 302 -28.84 -0.98 -19.74
CA PHE A 302 -30.27 -0.71 -19.51
C PHE A 302 -30.92 -1.68 -18.50
N ALA A 303 -30.24 -2.74 -18.06
CA ALA A 303 -30.77 -3.69 -17.09
C ALA A 303 -31.14 -3.05 -15.74
N SER A 304 -30.49 -1.92 -15.38
CA SER A 304 -30.82 -1.14 -14.18
C SER A 304 -30.32 0.29 -14.28
N GLN A 305 -31.00 1.21 -13.56
CA GLN A 305 -30.51 2.59 -13.40
C GLN A 305 -29.13 2.65 -12.76
N SER A 306 -28.86 1.73 -11.83
CA SER A 306 -27.57 1.61 -11.17
C SER A 306 -26.44 1.30 -12.15
N ASN A 307 -26.69 0.60 -13.25
CA ASN A 307 -25.72 0.37 -14.30
C ASN A 307 -25.64 1.57 -15.26
N LEU A 308 -26.79 2.08 -15.68
CA LEU A 308 -26.89 3.08 -16.74
C LEU A 308 -26.17 4.38 -16.38
N ILE A 309 -26.43 4.95 -15.18
CA ILE A 309 -25.89 6.24 -14.77
C ILE A 309 -24.36 6.27 -14.77
N PRO A 310 -23.64 5.35 -14.10
CA PRO A 310 -22.18 5.37 -14.08
C PRO A 310 -21.57 5.05 -15.44
N ILE A 311 -22.20 4.20 -16.28
CA ILE A 311 -21.74 3.91 -17.62
C ILE A 311 -21.84 5.12 -18.53
N VAL A 312 -23.01 5.78 -18.56
CA VAL A 312 -23.20 7.01 -19.35
C VAL A 312 -22.23 8.10 -18.92
N ARG A 313 -22.12 8.33 -17.59
CA ARG A 313 -21.19 9.31 -17.03
C ARG A 313 -19.74 8.99 -17.39
N GLY A 314 -19.32 7.73 -17.26
CA GLY A 314 -17.95 7.30 -17.57
C GLY A 314 -17.63 7.47 -19.05
N VAL A 315 -18.49 6.96 -19.95
CA VAL A 315 -18.29 7.06 -21.40
C VAL A 315 -18.28 8.52 -21.87
N ALA A 316 -19.21 9.36 -21.36
CA ALA A 316 -19.23 10.79 -21.70
C ALA A 316 -17.95 11.48 -21.24
N THR A 317 -17.50 11.15 -20.06
CA THR A 317 -16.28 11.67 -19.44
C THR A 317 -15.03 11.31 -20.27
N ASP A 318 -14.89 10.06 -20.67
CA ASP A 318 -13.73 9.58 -21.46
C ASP A 318 -13.73 10.22 -22.86
N LYS A 319 -14.89 10.39 -23.48
CA LYS A 319 -15.01 11.09 -24.77
C LYS A 319 -14.64 12.57 -24.67
N LEU A 320 -15.09 13.26 -23.62
CA LEU A 320 -14.71 14.65 -23.37
C LEU A 320 -13.22 14.80 -23.14
N ASP A 321 -12.58 13.90 -22.36
CA ASP A 321 -11.14 13.93 -22.16
C ASP A 321 -10.35 13.65 -23.45
N ALA A 322 -10.84 12.74 -24.27
CA ALA A 322 -10.25 12.48 -25.57
C ALA A 322 -10.34 13.70 -26.50
N LEU A 323 -11.48 14.42 -26.48
CA LEU A 323 -11.69 15.65 -27.24
C LEU A 323 -10.73 16.76 -26.76
N PHE A 324 -10.69 17.01 -25.44
CA PHE A 324 -9.81 18.05 -24.87
C PHE A 324 -8.32 17.77 -25.09
N ARG A 325 -7.91 16.48 -25.13
CA ARG A 325 -6.55 16.09 -25.51
C ARG A 325 -6.25 16.36 -26.99
N ARG A 326 -7.23 16.18 -27.88
CA ARG A 326 -7.08 16.47 -29.34
C ARG A 326 -7.03 17.97 -29.64
N THR A 327 -7.75 18.77 -28.87
CA THR A 327 -7.79 20.23 -29.06
C THR A 327 -6.63 20.97 -28.40
N GLY A 328 -5.73 20.27 -27.70
CA GLY A 328 -4.59 20.91 -27.00
C GLY A 328 -4.97 21.73 -25.77
N ILE A 329 -6.25 21.81 -25.42
CA ILE A 329 -6.78 22.59 -24.29
C ILE A 329 -6.27 22.03 -22.95
N VAL A 330 -6.02 20.73 -22.88
CA VAL A 330 -5.36 20.10 -21.73
C VAL A 330 -3.94 19.72 -22.12
N ALA A 331 -2.98 20.49 -21.69
CA ALA A 331 -1.58 20.15 -21.81
C ALA A 331 -1.35 18.75 -21.22
N ARG A 332 -0.56 17.92 -21.90
CA ARG A 332 -0.07 16.65 -21.34
C ARG A 332 0.63 17.01 -20.03
N GLN A 333 0.00 16.76 -18.89
CA GLN A 333 0.68 16.92 -17.61
C GLN A 333 1.91 16.01 -17.66
N GLN A 334 3.09 16.61 -17.79
CA GLN A 334 4.32 15.86 -17.62
C GLN A 334 4.33 15.32 -16.20
N ILE A 335 4.26 13.99 -16.07
CA ILE A 335 4.41 13.34 -14.78
C ILE A 335 5.86 13.61 -14.34
N PRO A 336 6.08 14.29 -13.22
CA PRO A 336 7.45 14.55 -12.77
C PRO A 336 8.18 13.22 -12.57
N PRO A 337 9.51 13.18 -12.76
CA PRO A 337 10.30 11.96 -12.59
C PRO A 337 10.16 11.37 -11.19
N MET A 338 9.89 12.21 -10.20
CA MET A 338 9.69 11.85 -8.81
C MET A 338 8.57 12.70 -8.20
N ARG A 339 7.72 12.08 -7.36
CA ARG A 339 6.68 12.77 -6.57
C ARG A 339 6.41 12.03 -5.27
N PHE A 340 5.77 12.70 -4.33
CA PHE A 340 5.31 12.06 -3.09
C PHE A 340 3.83 11.65 -3.19
N LEU A 341 3.47 10.57 -2.49
CA LEU A 341 2.09 10.08 -2.41
C LEU A 341 1.22 11.12 -1.70
N MET A 342 1.64 11.56 -0.53
CA MET A 342 0.99 12.63 0.21
C MET A 342 1.67 13.98 -0.14
N ALA A 343 0.87 15.02 -0.34
CA ALA A 343 1.40 16.36 -0.58
C ALA A 343 2.25 16.80 0.62
N ALA A 344 3.43 17.38 0.33
CA ALA A 344 4.15 18.14 1.34
C ALA A 344 3.22 19.31 1.75
N THR A 345 2.90 19.44 3.03
CA THR A 345 2.32 20.67 3.53
C THR A 345 3.36 21.74 3.31
N ASN A 346 3.08 22.70 2.41
CA ASN A 346 3.93 23.87 2.24
C ASN A 346 4.06 24.56 3.60
N ALA A 347 5.26 24.48 4.19
CA ALA A 347 5.69 25.37 5.26
C ALA A 347 6.11 26.73 4.65
N ALA A 348 5.27 27.29 3.76
CA ALA A 348 5.48 28.59 3.15
C ALA A 348 4.13 29.22 2.87
N ASN A 349 3.41 29.58 3.92
CA ASN A 349 2.39 30.61 3.98
C ASN A 349 2.04 30.85 5.47
N GLU A 350 3.02 31.37 6.22
CA GLU A 350 2.83 32.22 7.39
C GLU A 350 3.72 33.45 7.25
#